data_8588afe89a9cb343ad685cad43ac58e7
#
_entry.id   8588afe89a9cb343ad685cad43ac58e7
#
_cell.length_a   1.000
_cell.length_b   1.000
_cell.length_c   1.000
_cell.angle_alpha   90.00
_cell.angle_beta   90.00
_cell.angle_gamma   90.00
#
_symmetry.space_group_name_H-M   'P 1'
#
loop_
_entity.id
_entity.type
_entity.pdbx_description
1 polymer ?
#
loop_
_entity_poly.entity_id
_entity_poly.type
_entity_poly.pdbx_seq_one_letter_code
_entity_poly.pdbx_strand_id
1 'polypeptide(L)'
;DIHFIMKKKGKEEYQIVLNKKIDILKDIDVISGKEFQYLLVENTLYRCDKNYESTTFKLLKILKDNFMTELTFGKEQLPELFSVILLRMKSNIEFKGIDEKQLEQYKPKKLGVKIFLDYDKNDYILADARFCYGEEEFNPLQQKIQIKYPRDIVSENKALNMFRKSGFMYYAQKECFILPTEEKIYEFLTNDINEYMQKFEVMVTDNFKAKQIKQPKIGNIGIKVENNLLTVDLENLNIDISELKEIMSKYELKKKYHKLKDGSFVDLEENPDIE
;
A
#
# COMPACT_ATOMS: atom_id res chain seq x y z
N ASP A 1 -28.22 7.39 18.12
CA ASP A 1 -26.88 7.43 17.53
C ASP A 1 -25.84 7.35 18.64
N ILE A 2 -24.91 6.40 18.54
CA ILE A 2 -23.86 6.19 19.55
C ILE A 2 -22.55 6.66 18.92
N HIS A 3 -21.96 7.70 19.45
CA HIS A 3 -20.69 8.25 19.02
C HIS A 3 -19.85 8.71 20.22
N PHE A 4 -18.58 9.01 19.97
CA PHE A 4 -17.70 9.51 21.03
C PHE A 4 -17.71 11.03 21.09
N ILE A 5 -17.49 11.55 22.29
CA ILE A 5 -17.25 12.96 22.56
C ILE A 5 -15.85 13.11 23.12
N MET A 6 -15.06 13.98 22.49
CA MET A 6 -13.80 14.45 23.06
C MET A 6 -14.02 15.76 23.78
N LYS A 7 -13.63 15.83 25.03
CA LYS A 7 -13.76 17.01 25.88
C LYS A 7 -12.50 17.28 26.70
N LYS A 8 -12.35 18.51 27.14
CA LYS A 8 -11.26 18.91 28.01
C LYS A 8 -11.60 18.53 29.47
N LYS A 9 -10.69 17.86 30.17
CA LYS A 9 -10.83 17.47 31.58
C LYS A 9 -10.07 18.39 32.53
N GLY A 10 -9.00 19.02 32.03
CA GLY A 10 -8.13 19.94 32.76
C GLY A 10 -7.39 20.89 31.86
N LYS A 11 -6.33 21.54 32.34
CA LYS A 11 -5.55 22.50 31.54
C LYS A 11 -4.89 21.85 30.33
N GLU A 12 -4.35 20.66 30.50
CA GLU A 12 -3.58 19.90 29.49
C GLU A 12 -4.03 18.45 29.38
N GLU A 13 -5.22 18.15 29.88
CA GLU A 13 -5.79 16.81 29.90
C GLU A 13 -7.10 16.75 29.10
N TYR A 14 -7.27 15.68 28.32
CA TYR A 14 -8.42 15.44 27.46
C TYR A 14 -9.04 14.09 27.78
N GLN A 15 -10.30 13.94 27.46
CA GLN A 15 -11.07 12.73 27.70
C GLN A 15 -11.94 12.41 26.48
N ILE A 16 -11.96 11.14 26.08
CA ILE A 16 -12.91 10.60 25.11
C ILE A 16 -13.91 9.72 25.85
N VAL A 17 -15.19 10.04 25.72
CA VAL A 17 -16.32 9.34 26.36
C VAL A 17 -17.42 9.11 25.36
N LEU A 18 -18.34 8.19 25.64
CA LEU A 18 -19.57 8.08 24.84
C LEU A 18 -20.49 9.28 25.05
N ASN A 19 -21.25 9.63 24.01
CA ASN A 19 -22.25 10.71 24.02
C ASN A 19 -23.46 10.41 24.92
N LYS A 20 -23.70 9.14 25.21
CA LYS A 20 -24.80 8.68 26.10
C LYS A 20 -24.23 8.23 27.44
N LYS A 21 -25.04 8.38 28.50
CA LYS A 21 -24.75 7.82 29.81
C LYS A 21 -25.06 6.32 29.83
N ILE A 22 -24.33 5.57 29.04
CA ILE A 22 -24.42 4.11 28.93
C ILE A 22 -23.10 3.55 29.49
N ASP A 23 -23.20 2.51 30.29
CA ASP A 23 -22.00 1.81 30.77
C ASP A 23 -21.49 0.90 29.64
N ILE A 24 -20.36 1.28 29.06
CA ILE A 24 -19.72 0.52 27.96
C ILE A 24 -19.51 -0.94 28.33
N LEU A 25 -19.20 -1.23 29.57
CA LEU A 25 -18.87 -2.58 30.03
C LEU A 25 -20.10 -3.45 30.22
N LYS A 26 -21.23 -2.86 30.66
CA LYS A 26 -22.46 -3.58 31.02
C LYS A 26 -23.52 -3.53 29.94
N ASP A 27 -23.70 -2.38 29.31
CA ASP A 27 -24.89 -2.10 28.49
C ASP A 27 -24.61 -2.22 26.97
N ILE A 28 -23.34 -2.42 26.60
CA ILE A 28 -22.93 -2.57 25.20
C ILE A 28 -22.21 -3.91 24.99
N ASP A 29 -22.71 -4.75 24.09
CA ASP A 29 -21.98 -5.90 23.60
C ASP A 29 -21.51 -5.68 22.15
N VAL A 30 -20.23 -6.01 21.93
CA VAL A 30 -19.56 -5.91 20.65
C VAL A 30 -19.52 -7.30 20.02
N ILE A 31 -20.27 -7.50 18.94
CA ILE A 31 -20.47 -8.81 18.32
C ILE A 31 -19.80 -8.81 16.93
N SER A 32 -18.82 -9.68 16.76
CA SER A 32 -18.15 -9.87 15.46
C SER A 32 -18.81 -10.98 14.66
N GLY A 33 -19.47 -10.64 13.56
CA GLY A 33 -20.02 -11.56 12.59
C GLY A 33 -19.05 -11.85 11.42
N LYS A 34 -19.40 -12.78 10.55
CA LYS A 34 -18.59 -13.13 9.37
C LYS A 34 -18.53 -12.01 8.33
N GLU A 35 -19.67 -11.37 8.08
CA GLU A 35 -19.80 -10.32 7.05
C GLU A 35 -19.91 -8.91 7.63
N PHE A 36 -20.55 -8.79 8.80
CA PHE A 36 -20.82 -7.51 9.44
C PHE A 36 -20.45 -7.54 10.93
N GLN A 37 -20.17 -6.36 11.45
CA GLN A 37 -20.04 -6.14 12.89
C GLN A 37 -21.36 -5.61 13.44
N TYR A 38 -21.65 -5.96 14.69
CA TYR A 38 -22.90 -5.58 15.36
C TYR A 38 -22.61 -5.03 16.75
N LEU A 39 -23.45 -4.09 17.18
CA LEU A 39 -23.52 -3.65 18.56
C LEU A 39 -24.88 -4.03 19.13
N LEU A 40 -24.89 -4.73 20.25
CA LEU A 40 -26.07 -4.87 21.08
C LEU A 40 -25.99 -3.82 22.18
N VAL A 41 -26.94 -2.89 22.18
CA VAL A 41 -27.00 -1.81 23.16
C VAL A 41 -28.33 -1.95 23.89
N GLU A 42 -28.26 -2.23 25.19
CA GLU A 42 -29.42 -2.64 25.96
C GLU A 42 -30.11 -3.83 25.27
N ASN A 43 -31.31 -3.64 24.69
CA ASN A 43 -32.07 -4.68 23.99
C ASN A 43 -32.16 -4.45 22.47
N THR A 44 -31.32 -3.56 21.91
CA THR A 44 -31.38 -3.21 20.49
C THR A 44 -30.11 -3.61 19.77
N LEU A 45 -30.25 -4.42 18.71
CA LEU A 45 -29.13 -4.85 17.85
C LEU A 45 -28.95 -3.87 16.70
N TYR A 46 -27.77 -3.30 16.58
CA TYR A 46 -27.36 -2.40 15.51
C TYR A 46 -26.33 -3.08 14.61
N ARG A 47 -26.55 -3.06 13.29
CA ARG A 47 -25.55 -3.43 12.31
C ARG A 47 -24.64 -2.23 12.01
N CYS A 48 -23.34 -2.40 12.13
CA CYS A 48 -22.38 -1.36 11.84
C CYS A 48 -22.14 -1.24 10.32
N ASP A 49 -22.09 -0.01 9.80
CA ASP A 49 -21.57 0.24 8.47
C ASP A 49 -20.01 0.20 8.48
N LYS A 50 -19.41 0.20 7.29
CA LYS A 50 -17.94 0.10 7.16
C LYS A 50 -17.19 1.25 7.82
N ASN A 51 -17.76 2.46 7.82
CA ASN A 51 -17.15 3.62 8.47
C ASN A 51 -17.18 3.47 10.00
N TYR A 52 -18.34 3.14 10.55
CA TYR A 52 -18.51 2.89 11.99
C TYR A 52 -17.65 1.71 12.46
N GLU A 53 -17.59 0.63 11.68
CA GLU A 53 -16.75 -0.54 11.96
C GLU A 53 -15.27 -0.18 12.03
N SER A 54 -14.78 0.62 11.10
CA SER A 54 -13.37 1.00 11.06
C SER A 54 -12.95 2.02 12.11
N THR A 55 -13.91 2.65 12.80
CA THR A 55 -13.70 3.75 13.73
C THR A 55 -14.28 3.44 15.13
N THR A 56 -15.54 3.81 15.36
CA THR A 56 -16.20 3.74 16.67
C THR A 56 -16.25 2.32 17.22
N PHE A 57 -16.56 1.33 16.38
CA PHE A 57 -16.60 -0.07 16.81
C PHE A 57 -15.24 -0.55 17.34
N LYS A 58 -14.16 -0.22 16.65
CA LYS A 58 -12.80 -0.59 17.09
C LYS A 58 -12.44 0.05 18.43
N LEU A 59 -12.77 1.33 18.62
CA LEU A 59 -12.49 2.00 19.88
C LEU A 59 -13.34 1.43 21.02
N LEU A 60 -14.64 1.15 20.79
CA LEU A 60 -15.49 0.46 21.76
C LEU A 60 -14.92 -0.90 22.14
N LYS A 61 -14.46 -1.68 21.16
CA LYS A 61 -13.84 -2.97 21.41
C LYS A 61 -12.57 -2.84 22.27
N ILE A 62 -11.68 -1.89 21.93
CA ILE A 62 -10.46 -1.63 22.70
C ILE A 62 -10.82 -1.27 24.15
N LEU A 63 -11.81 -0.39 24.37
CA LEU A 63 -12.24 0.00 25.70
C LEU A 63 -12.78 -1.21 26.48
N LYS A 64 -13.65 -2.02 25.88
CA LYS A 64 -14.19 -3.22 26.53
C LYS A 64 -13.12 -4.25 26.85
N ASP A 65 -12.24 -4.55 25.91
CA ASP A 65 -11.17 -5.55 26.08
C ASP A 65 -10.17 -5.14 27.17
N ASN A 66 -10.05 -3.85 27.47
CA ASN A 66 -9.21 -3.30 28.54
C ASN A 66 -9.99 -2.87 29.81
N PHE A 67 -11.27 -3.22 29.91
CA PHE A 67 -12.12 -2.84 31.05
C PHE A 67 -12.18 -1.33 31.31
N MET A 68 -12.18 -0.53 30.24
CA MET A 68 -12.20 0.93 30.29
C MET A 68 -13.55 1.47 29.84
N THR A 69 -14.02 2.53 30.52
CA THR A 69 -15.25 3.25 30.16
C THR A 69 -14.97 4.57 29.42
N GLU A 70 -13.74 5.03 29.49
CA GLU A 70 -13.27 6.28 28.92
C GLU A 70 -11.78 6.19 28.55
N LEU A 71 -11.33 7.09 27.69
CA LEU A 71 -9.92 7.27 27.39
C LEU A 71 -9.49 8.66 27.87
N THR A 72 -8.55 8.73 28.81
CA THR A 72 -7.96 9.99 29.29
C THR A 72 -6.51 10.06 28.84
N PHE A 73 -6.07 11.23 28.36
CA PHE A 73 -4.73 11.42 27.81
C PHE A 73 -4.28 12.89 27.95
N GLY A 74 -2.97 13.09 27.99
CA GLY A 74 -2.34 14.41 28.04
C GLY A 74 -2.19 15.05 26.65
N LYS A 75 -1.84 16.32 26.66
CA LYS A 75 -1.61 17.11 25.43
C LYS A 75 -0.49 16.56 24.58
N GLU A 76 0.53 16.01 25.18
CA GLU A 76 1.68 15.39 24.51
C GLU A 76 1.32 14.12 23.72
N GLN A 77 0.21 13.47 24.05
CA GLN A 77 -0.28 12.28 23.37
C GLN A 77 -1.22 12.60 22.18
N LEU A 78 -1.61 13.87 22.01
CA LEU A 78 -2.50 14.29 20.92
C LEU A 78 -1.98 13.95 19.54
N PRO A 79 -0.68 14.14 19.18
CA PRO A 79 -0.16 13.79 17.87
C PRO A 79 -0.35 12.30 17.56
N GLU A 80 -0.08 11.42 18.52
CA GLU A 80 -0.26 9.98 18.37
C GLU A 80 -1.75 9.61 18.24
N LEU A 81 -2.60 10.20 19.08
CA LEU A 81 -4.04 9.98 19.04
C LEU A 81 -4.65 10.41 17.70
N PHE A 82 -4.22 11.56 17.15
CA PHE A 82 -4.61 11.98 15.80
C PHE A 82 -4.14 10.99 14.74
N SER A 83 -2.91 10.56 14.82
CA SER A 83 -2.32 9.60 13.89
C SER A 83 -3.12 8.29 13.80
N VAL A 84 -3.56 7.75 14.94
CA VAL A 84 -4.16 6.41 15.02
C VAL A 84 -5.69 6.44 15.00
N ILE A 85 -6.32 7.37 15.70
CA ILE A 85 -7.76 7.34 16.00
C ILE A 85 -8.50 8.53 15.40
N LEU A 86 -8.18 9.76 15.81
CA LEU A 86 -9.03 10.93 15.56
C LEU A 86 -9.21 11.26 14.08
N LEU A 87 -8.20 11.12 13.24
CA LEU A 87 -8.33 11.35 11.80
C LEU A 87 -9.37 10.45 11.14
N ARG A 88 -9.59 9.27 11.70
CA ARG A 88 -10.51 8.27 11.14
C ARG A 88 -11.92 8.40 11.72
N MET A 89 -12.02 9.02 12.89
CA MET A 89 -13.30 9.21 13.58
C MET A 89 -14.02 10.52 13.21
N LYS A 90 -13.58 11.26 12.20
CA LYS A 90 -14.08 12.61 11.83
C LYS A 90 -15.61 12.76 11.89
N SER A 91 -16.35 11.76 11.44
CA SER A 91 -17.82 11.77 11.44
C SER A 91 -18.45 11.15 12.70
N ASN A 92 -17.65 10.51 13.55
CA ASN A 92 -18.12 9.72 14.69
C ASN A 92 -17.55 10.21 16.03
N ILE A 93 -16.98 11.42 16.05
CA ILE A 93 -16.52 12.09 17.25
C ILE A 93 -16.95 13.56 17.26
N GLU A 94 -17.50 14.00 18.38
CA GLU A 94 -17.87 15.39 18.64
C GLU A 94 -16.81 16.04 19.51
N PHE A 95 -16.39 17.26 19.17
CA PHE A 95 -15.47 18.05 20.01
C PHE A 95 -16.28 18.99 20.90
N LYS A 96 -16.27 18.78 22.21
CA LYS A 96 -17.07 19.56 23.16
C LYS A 96 -16.20 20.45 24.06
N GLY A 97 -16.37 21.75 23.92
CA GLY A 97 -15.58 22.72 24.70
C GLY A 97 -14.10 22.77 24.32
N ILE A 98 -13.77 22.34 23.10
CA ILE A 98 -12.42 22.37 22.52
C ILE A 98 -12.47 23.22 21.24
N ASP A 99 -11.58 24.19 21.13
CA ASP A 99 -11.39 24.92 19.89
C ASP A 99 -10.61 24.01 18.91
N GLU A 100 -11.28 23.57 17.83
CA GLU A 100 -10.69 22.69 16.85
C GLU A 100 -9.46 23.32 16.16
N LYS A 101 -9.38 24.65 16.07
CA LYS A 101 -8.21 25.35 15.53
C LYS A 101 -6.96 25.09 16.38
N GLN A 102 -7.11 24.95 17.69
CA GLN A 102 -6.00 24.62 18.59
C GLN A 102 -5.50 23.18 18.38
N LEU A 103 -6.34 22.31 17.82
CA LEU A 103 -5.97 20.94 17.52
C LEU A 103 -5.26 20.75 16.18
N GLU A 104 -5.34 21.75 15.26
CA GLU A 104 -4.73 21.64 13.94
C GLU A 104 -3.22 21.36 13.98
N GLN A 105 -2.50 21.92 14.95
CA GLN A 105 -1.06 21.71 15.13
C GLN A 105 -0.68 20.24 15.44
N TYR A 106 -1.64 19.45 15.93
CA TYR A 106 -1.43 18.02 16.28
C TYR A 106 -1.86 17.08 15.15
N LYS A 107 -2.56 17.61 14.13
CA LYS A 107 -2.97 16.81 12.98
C LYS A 107 -1.78 16.56 12.05
N PRO A 108 -1.51 15.32 11.67
CA PRO A 108 -0.49 15.06 10.66
C PRO A 108 -0.87 15.73 9.33
N LYS A 109 0.12 16.25 8.64
CA LYS A 109 -0.03 16.65 7.24
C LYS A 109 -0.31 15.41 6.39
N LYS A 110 -0.75 15.61 5.16
CA LYS A 110 -0.92 14.50 4.21
C LYS A 110 0.41 13.83 3.96
N LEU A 111 0.46 12.51 4.11
CA LEU A 111 1.64 11.72 3.74
C LEU A 111 1.86 11.80 2.23
N GLY A 112 3.04 12.22 1.83
CA GLY A 112 3.58 12.03 0.49
C GLY A 112 4.50 10.80 0.50
N VAL A 113 4.52 10.06 -0.59
CA VAL A 113 5.43 8.91 -0.76
C VAL A 113 6.11 9.06 -2.11
N LYS A 114 7.44 9.14 -2.08
CA LYS A 114 8.30 9.11 -3.27
C LYS A 114 9.01 7.77 -3.33
N ILE A 115 9.14 7.23 -4.51
CA ILE A 115 9.80 5.94 -4.74
C ILE A 115 10.76 6.08 -5.90
N PHE A 116 12.02 5.74 -5.68
CA PHE A 116 13.05 5.70 -6.71
C PHE A 116 13.31 4.24 -7.06
N LEU A 117 12.99 3.85 -8.30
CA LEU A 117 13.20 2.49 -8.79
C LEU A 117 14.44 2.42 -9.67
N ASP A 118 15.24 1.40 -9.43
CA ASP A 118 16.40 1.05 -10.27
C ASP A 118 16.64 -0.46 -10.25
N TYR A 119 17.46 -0.97 -11.15
CA TYR A 119 17.99 -2.31 -11.09
C TYR A 119 19.40 -2.33 -10.48
N ASP A 120 19.67 -3.33 -9.67
CA ASP A 120 21.04 -3.61 -9.24
C ASP A 120 21.81 -4.42 -10.32
N LYS A 121 23.08 -4.73 -10.02
CA LYS A 121 23.94 -5.54 -10.90
C LYS A 121 23.47 -6.97 -11.16
N ASN A 122 22.53 -7.47 -10.36
CA ASN A 122 21.95 -8.82 -10.49
C ASN A 122 20.55 -8.78 -11.13
N ASP A 123 20.14 -7.64 -11.69
CA ASP A 123 18.81 -7.39 -12.23
C ASP A 123 17.68 -7.51 -11.19
N TYR A 124 17.96 -7.26 -9.92
CA TYR A 124 16.95 -7.12 -8.89
C TYR A 124 16.43 -5.69 -8.86
N ILE A 125 15.12 -5.51 -8.68
CA ILE A 125 14.57 -4.15 -8.52
C ILE A 125 14.87 -3.64 -7.11
N LEU A 126 15.52 -2.48 -7.06
CA LEU A 126 15.68 -1.69 -5.84
C LEU A 126 14.62 -0.60 -5.81
N ALA A 127 14.01 -0.38 -4.65
CA ALA A 127 13.06 0.70 -4.43
C ALA A 127 13.47 1.49 -3.17
N ASP A 128 14.03 2.68 -3.37
CA ASP A 128 14.30 3.63 -2.28
C ASP A 128 13.02 4.44 -2.05
N ALA A 129 12.40 4.25 -0.89
CA ALA A 129 11.19 4.93 -0.50
C ALA A 129 11.49 6.10 0.43
N ARG A 130 10.85 7.24 0.15
CA ARG A 130 10.90 8.44 0.97
C ARG A 130 9.48 8.85 1.37
N PHE A 131 9.27 9.02 2.67
CA PHE A 131 8.02 9.53 3.21
C PHE A 131 8.17 11.02 3.52
N CYS A 132 7.16 11.81 3.13
CA CYS A 132 7.22 13.25 3.19
C CYS A 132 6.02 13.81 3.97
N TYR A 133 6.31 14.76 4.89
CA TYR A 133 5.30 15.58 5.56
C TYR A 133 5.65 17.06 5.38
N GLY A 134 4.98 17.71 4.43
CA GLY A 134 5.33 19.07 4.02
C GLY A 134 6.71 19.09 3.35
N GLU A 135 7.68 19.81 3.92
CA GLU A 135 9.04 19.94 3.40
C GLU A 135 10.02 18.92 3.98
N GLU A 136 9.60 18.17 4.97
CA GLU A 136 10.45 17.16 5.61
C GLU A 136 10.27 15.80 4.95
N GLU A 137 11.40 15.15 4.67
CA GLU A 137 11.48 13.85 4.03
C GLU A 137 12.35 12.90 4.85
N PHE A 138 11.96 11.63 4.95
CA PHE A 138 12.74 10.62 5.65
C PHE A 138 12.59 9.24 4.99
N ASN A 139 13.57 8.39 5.23
CA ASN A 139 13.50 6.99 4.83
C ASN A 139 12.72 6.20 5.90
N PRO A 140 11.58 5.56 5.55
CA PRO A 140 10.75 4.82 6.51
C PRO A 140 11.42 3.56 7.08
N LEU A 141 12.55 3.14 6.51
CA LEU A 141 13.31 1.96 6.95
C LEU A 141 14.38 2.28 7.98
N GLN A 142 14.64 3.56 8.25
CA GLN A 142 15.59 3.98 9.27
C GLN A 142 15.08 3.68 10.68
N GLN A 143 15.99 3.27 11.56
CA GLN A 143 15.67 2.95 12.96
C GLN A 143 15.23 4.16 13.78
N LYS A 144 15.79 5.34 13.49
CA LYS A 144 15.49 6.59 14.19
C LYS A 144 15.03 7.63 13.19
N ILE A 145 13.74 7.94 13.25
CA ILE A 145 13.13 8.96 12.41
C ILE A 145 12.89 10.19 13.29
N GLN A 146 13.51 11.31 12.93
CA GLN A 146 13.33 12.60 13.58
C GLN A 146 12.70 13.57 12.59
N ILE A 147 11.45 13.92 12.80
CA ILE A 147 10.72 14.92 12.04
C ILE A 147 9.92 15.83 12.99
N LYS A 148 9.70 17.06 12.59
CA LYS A 148 8.94 18.06 13.38
C LYS A 148 7.43 17.86 13.31
N TYR A 149 6.95 17.31 12.18
CA TYR A 149 5.52 17.13 11.96
C TYR A 149 5.00 15.87 12.59
N PRO A 150 3.76 15.89 13.13
CA PRO A 150 3.05 14.66 13.50
C PRO A 150 2.95 13.71 12.31
N ARG A 151 3.15 12.41 12.56
CA ARG A 151 3.12 11.36 11.52
C ARG A 151 1.76 10.70 11.46
N ASP A 152 1.30 10.31 10.28
CA ASP A 152 0.14 9.43 10.08
C ASP A 152 0.60 7.97 9.96
N ILE A 153 0.88 7.35 11.10
CA ILE A 153 1.41 5.97 11.19
C ILE A 153 0.54 4.96 10.44
N VAL A 154 -0.77 5.17 10.39
CA VAL A 154 -1.65 4.23 9.68
C VAL A 154 -1.50 4.36 8.16
N SER A 155 -1.36 5.58 7.63
CA SER A 155 -1.09 5.78 6.21
C SER A 155 0.31 5.29 5.82
N GLU A 156 1.31 5.51 6.67
CA GLU A 156 2.65 4.95 6.50
C GLU A 156 2.62 3.42 6.44
N ASN A 157 1.95 2.78 7.40
CA ASN A 157 1.82 1.32 7.41
C ASN A 157 1.06 0.79 6.18
N LYS A 158 0.07 1.52 5.65
CA LYS A 158 -0.59 1.16 4.40
C LYS A 158 0.38 1.19 3.22
N ALA A 159 1.21 2.23 3.12
CA ALA A 159 2.23 2.33 2.09
C ALA A 159 3.26 1.19 2.21
N LEU A 160 3.79 0.93 3.40
CA LEU A 160 4.73 -0.18 3.65
C LEU A 160 4.11 -1.55 3.34
N ASN A 161 2.83 -1.74 3.61
CA ASN A 161 2.13 -2.97 3.29
C ASN A 161 1.98 -3.19 1.78
N MET A 162 1.93 -2.14 0.96
CA MET A 162 1.97 -2.29 -0.50
C MET A 162 3.27 -2.95 -0.94
N PHE A 163 4.44 -2.46 -0.46
CA PHE A 163 5.73 -3.09 -0.75
C PHE A 163 5.75 -4.58 -0.38
N ARG A 164 5.26 -4.92 0.83
CA ARG A 164 5.22 -6.32 1.28
C ARG A 164 4.33 -7.19 0.40
N LYS A 165 3.16 -6.70 -0.02
CA LYS A 165 2.23 -7.42 -0.89
C LYS A 165 2.82 -7.70 -2.26
N SER A 166 3.55 -6.75 -2.83
CA SER A 166 4.27 -6.92 -4.09
C SER A 166 5.52 -7.81 -3.97
N GLY A 167 5.85 -8.28 -2.76
CA GLY A 167 6.97 -9.18 -2.52
C GLY A 167 8.31 -8.49 -2.24
N PHE A 168 8.33 -7.18 -2.08
CA PHE A 168 9.54 -6.46 -1.68
C PHE A 168 9.97 -6.83 -0.27
N MET A 169 11.28 -6.99 -0.09
CA MET A 169 11.94 -7.26 1.18
C MET A 169 12.85 -6.10 1.58
N TYR A 170 13.13 -5.97 2.86
CA TYR A 170 14.10 -5.00 3.35
C TYR A 170 15.53 -5.40 3.00
N TYR A 171 16.26 -4.48 2.38
CA TYR A 171 17.68 -4.64 2.04
C TYR A 171 18.53 -3.73 2.93
N ALA A 172 18.99 -4.28 4.05
CA ALA A 172 19.67 -3.53 5.11
C ALA A 172 20.94 -2.81 4.64
N GLN A 173 21.69 -3.40 3.71
CA GLN A 173 22.96 -2.82 3.22
C GLN A 173 22.78 -1.48 2.49
N LYS A 174 21.60 -1.26 1.90
CA LYS A 174 21.27 -0.02 1.17
C LYS A 174 20.11 0.76 1.80
N GLU A 175 19.59 0.31 2.92
CA GLU A 175 18.41 0.89 3.57
C GLU A 175 17.23 1.14 2.58
N CYS A 176 17.01 0.19 1.66
CA CYS A 176 15.94 0.26 0.66
C CYS A 176 15.16 -1.06 0.61
N PHE A 177 14.13 -1.10 -0.20
CA PHE A 177 13.44 -2.33 -0.55
C PHE A 177 14.11 -3.00 -1.75
N ILE A 178 14.08 -4.34 -1.79
CA ILE A 178 14.57 -5.14 -2.90
C ILE A 178 13.54 -6.17 -3.32
N LEU A 179 13.40 -6.37 -4.61
CA LEU A 179 12.60 -7.43 -5.22
C LEU A 179 13.55 -8.42 -5.91
N PRO A 180 13.92 -9.52 -5.24
CA PRO A 180 15.07 -10.33 -5.62
C PRO A 180 14.74 -11.53 -6.52
N THR A 181 13.46 -11.78 -6.83
CA THR A 181 13.07 -12.94 -7.63
C THR A 181 12.49 -12.52 -8.97
N GLU A 182 12.89 -13.23 -10.03
CA GLU A 182 12.45 -12.97 -11.39
C GLU A 182 10.92 -12.98 -11.52
N GLU A 183 10.26 -13.96 -10.91
CA GLU A 183 8.81 -14.07 -10.91
C GLU A 183 8.13 -12.83 -10.29
N LYS A 184 8.64 -12.37 -9.14
CA LYS A 184 8.09 -11.18 -8.47
C LYS A 184 8.38 -9.89 -9.23
N ILE A 185 9.52 -9.80 -9.90
CA ILE A 185 9.84 -8.68 -10.79
C ILE A 185 8.85 -8.62 -11.94
N TYR A 186 8.60 -9.76 -12.61
CA TYR A 186 7.62 -9.83 -13.67
C TYR A 186 6.21 -9.45 -13.19
N GLU A 187 5.74 -10.03 -12.08
CA GLU A 187 4.44 -9.69 -11.48
C GLU A 187 4.33 -8.19 -11.12
N PHE A 188 5.39 -7.61 -10.55
CA PHE A 188 5.41 -6.19 -10.21
C PHE A 188 5.31 -5.30 -11.46
N LEU A 189 6.09 -5.59 -12.49
CA LEU A 189 6.08 -4.84 -13.74
C LEU A 189 4.76 -4.96 -14.51
N THR A 190 4.10 -6.12 -14.42
CA THR A 190 2.84 -6.40 -15.13
C THR A 190 1.63 -5.82 -14.38
N ASN A 191 1.55 -6.07 -13.08
CA ASN A 191 0.33 -5.86 -12.32
C ASN A 191 0.41 -4.66 -11.36
N ASP A 192 1.52 -4.54 -10.61
CA ASP A 192 1.57 -3.65 -9.45
C ASP A 192 2.06 -2.25 -9.76
N ILE A 193 2.95 -2.08 -10.75
CA ILE A 193 3.63 -0.80 -11.03
C ILE A 193 2.64 0.34 -11.32
N ASN A 194 1.55 0.04 -12.02
CA ASN A 194 0.52 1.03 -12.34
C ASN A 194 -0.18 1.53 -11.07
N GLU A 195 -0.44 0.65 -10.11
CA GLU A 195 -1.01 1.03 -8.81
C GLU A 195 -0.04 1.93 -8.02
N TYR A 196 1.27 1.62 -8.08
CA TYR A 196 2.31 2.46 -7.46
C TYR A 196 2.34 3.85 -8.10
N MET A 197 2.33 3.95 -9.44
CA MET A 197 2.32 5.22 -10.16
C MET A 197 1.06 6.06 -9.88
N GLN A 198 -0.08 5.43 -9.61
CA GLN A 198 -1.32 6.13 -9.26
C GLN A 198 -1.32 6.65 -7.83
N LYS A 199 -0.68 5.95 -6.90
CA LYS A 199 -0.73 6.25 -5.47
C LYS A 199 0.46 7.04 -4.96
N PHE A 200 1.61 6.93 -5.62
CA PHE A 200 2.90 7.45 -5.19
C PHE A 200 3.57 8.26 -6.30
N GLU A 201 4.49 9.10 -5.91
CA GLU A 201 5.40 9.76 -6.85
C GLU A 201 6.54 8.78 -7.18
N VAL A 202 6.47 8.15 -8.34
CA VAL A 202 7.45 7.14 -8.77
C VAL A 202 8.42 7.74 -9.76
N MET A 203 9.71 7.68 -9.43
CA MET A 203 10.83 8.08 -10.27
C MET A 203 11.63 6.84 -10.64
N VAL A 204 12.05 6.76 -11.88
CA VAL A 204 12.76 5.60 -12.42
C VAL A 204 14.05 6.05 -13.12
N THR A 205 15.11 5.25 -13.02
CA THR A 205 16.36 5.47 -13.75
C THR A 205 16.21 5.07 -15.22
N ASP A 206 17.15 5.50 -16.07
CA ASP A 206 17.18 5.07 -17.47
C ASP A 206 17.47 3.57 -17.58
N ASN A 207 18.25 3.00 -16.65
CA ASN A 207 18.47 1.56 -16.56
C ASN A 207 17.17 0.81 -16.28
N PHE A 208 16.31 1.35 -15.41
CA PHE A 208 14.98 0.76 -15.14
C PHE A 208 14.07 0.86 -16.37
N LYS A 209 14.06 1.99 -17.07
CA LYS A 209 13.26 2.19 -18.29
C LYS A 209 13.67 1.24 -19.43
N ALA A 210 14.95 0.93 -19.51
CA ALA A 210 15.47 0.05 -20.58
C ALA A 210 15.01 -1.41 -20.46
N LYS A 211 14.69 -1.85 -19.23
CA LYS A 211 14.33 -3.24 -18.92
C LYS A 211 12.84 -3.40 -18.62
N GLN A 212 11.99 -3.12 -19.59
CA GLN A 212 10.55 -3.26 -19.48
C GLN A 212 10.05 -4.60 -20.04
N ILE A 213 8.76 -4.84 -19.88
CA ILE A 213 8.09 -5.95 -20.56
C ILE A 213 7.98 -5.60 -22.04
N LYS A 214 8.59 -6.41 -22.87
CA LYS A 214 8.47 -6.33 -24.32
C LYS A 214 7.31 -7.22 -24.75
N GLN A 215 6.38 -6.64 -25.49
CA GLN A 215 5.47 -7.45 -26.29
C GLN A 215 6.21 -7.82 -27.57
N PRO A 216 6.38 -9.10 -27.89
CA PRO A 216 6.96 -9.48 -29.16
C PRO A 216 6.01 -8.98 -30.26
N LYS A 217 6.36 -7.88 -30.90
CA LYS A 217 5.71 -7.54 -32.15
C LYS A 217 6.26 -8.53 -33.18
N ILE A 218 5.56 -9.61 -33.37
CA ILE A 218 5.71 -10.43 -34.56
C ILE A 218 5.13 -9.58 -35.70
N GLY A 219 5.94 -8.65 -36.21
CA GLY A 219 5.61 -7.92 -37.41
C GLY A 219 5.35 -8.92 -38.51
N ASN A 220 4.75 -8.49 -39.62
CA ASN A 220 4.42 -9.35 -40.75
C ASN A 220 5.57 -10.30 -41.04
N ILE A 221 5.45 -11.54 -40.60
CA ILE A 221 6.38 -12.62 -40.94
C ILE A 221 6.19 -12.86 -42.41
N GLY A 222 7.12 -12.36 -43.21
CA GLY A 222 7.14 -12.64 -44.64
C GLY A 222 7.47 -14.12 -44.88
N ILE A 223 6.47 -14.93 -45.15
CA ILE A 223 6.68 -16.32 -45.54
C ILE A 223 6.91 -16.34 -47.07
N LYS A 224 8.13 -16.66 -47.49
CA LYS A 224 8.44 -16.94 -48.91
C LYS A 224 8.65 -18.41 -49.08
N VAL A 225 8.06 -18.95 -50.15
CA VAL A 225 8.31 -20.32 -50.57
C VAL A 225 9.28 -20.25 -51.73
N GLU A 226 10.54 -20.61 -51.52
CA GLU A 226 11.56 -20.72 -52.54
C GLU A 226 12.11 -22.15 -52.56
N ASN A 227 12.08 -22.80 -53.72
CA ASN A 227 12.64 -24.15 -53.93
C ASN A 227 12.14 -25.22 -52.97
N ASN A 228 10.84 -25.25 -52.65
CA ASN A 228 10.21 -26.13 -51.64
C ASN A 228 10.69 -25.91 -50.20
N LEU A 229 11.35 -24.82 -49.91
CA LEU A 229 11.72 -24.40 -48.56
C LEU A 229 10.88 -23.19 -48.13
N LEU A 230 10.37 -23.26 -46.92
CA LEU A 230 9.71 -22.17 -46.27
C LEU A 230 10.78 -21.28 -45.64
N THR A 231 10.95 -20.06 -46.20
CA THR A 231 11.83 -19.05 -45.63
C THR A 231 10.98 -18.07 -44.82
N VAL A 232 11.29 -17.93 -43.56
CA VAL A 232 10.65 -16.97 -42.62
C VAL A 232 11.58 -15.79 -42.50
N ASP A 233 11.08 -14.60 -42.85
CA ASP A 233 11.83 -13.35 -42.70
C ASP A 233 11.62 -12.84 -41.26
N LEU A 234 12.72 -12.85 -40.50
CA LEU A 234 12.75 -12.45 -39.10
C LEU A 234 13.36 -11.06 -38.86
N GLU A 235 13.60 -10.28 -39.93
CA GLU A 235 14.29 -8.98 -39.85
C GLU A 235 13.54 -7.93 -38.99
N ASN A 236 12.24 -8.13 -38.77
CA ASN A 236 11.40 -7.20 -38.00
C ASN A 236 11.13 -7.63 -36.54
N LEU A 237 11.81 -8.68 -36.05
CA LEU A 237 11.69 -9.10 -34.65
C LEU A 237 12.49 -8.17 -33.73
N ASN A 238 11.84 -7.58 -32.73
CA ASN A 238 12.52 -6.83 -31.66
C ASN A 238 13.27 -7.72 -30.65
N ILE A 239 13.54 -8.98 -31.04
CA ILE A 239 14.13 -10.02 -30.20
C ILE A 239 15.32 -10.62 -30.95
N ASP A 240 16.41 -10.90 -30.24
CA ASP A 240 17.55 -11.58 -30.80
C ASP A 240 17.14 -13.00 -31.25
N ILE A 241 17.47 -13.34 -32.51
CA ILE A 241 17.14 -14.65 -33.07
C ILE A 241 17.72 -15.79 -32.24
N SER A 242 18.86 -15.57 -31.58
CA SER A 242 19.47 -16.55 -30.68
C SER A 242 18.59 -16.91 -29.46
N GLU A 243 17.70 -16.01 -29.05
CA GLU A 243 16.77 -16.20 -27.91
C GLU A 243 15.41 -16.78 -28.34
N LEU A 244 15.10 -16.69 -29.64
CA LEU A 244 13.81 -17.15 -30.20
C LEU A 244 13.52 -18.62 -29.85
N LYS A 245 14.54 -19.48 -29.94
CA LYS A 245 14.40 -20.93 -29.64
C LYS A 245 14.01 -21.16 -28.17
N GLU A 246 14.59 -20.38 -27.26
CA GLU A 246 14.28 -20.47 -25.82
C GLU A 246 12.88 -19.94 -25.51
N ILE A 247 12.49 -18.86 -26.18
CA ILE A 247 11.15 -18.27 -26.08
C ILE A 247 10.10 -19.29 -26.52
N MET A 248 10.28 -19.89 -27.70
CA MET A 248 9.35 -20.92 -28.22
C MET A 248 9.27 -22.13 -27.30
N SER A 249 10.40 -22.62 -26.80
CA SER A 249 10.40 -23.73 -25.85
C SER A 249 9.64 -23.39 -24.55
N LYS A 250 9.80 -22.18 -24.01
CA LYS A 250 9.06 -21.74 -22.83
C LYS A 250 7.57 -21.54 -23.13
N TYR A 251 7.21 -21.08 -24.31
CA TYR A 251 5.83 -20.98 -24.78
C TYR A 251 5.16 -22.36 -24.84
N GLU A 252 5.82 -23.36 -25.48
CA GLU A 252 5.35 -24.75 -25.52
C GLU A 252 5.13 -25.32 -24.11
N LEU A 253 5.98 -24.95 -23.15
CA LEU A 253 5.86 -25.33 -21.73
C LEU A 253 4.82 -24.50 -20.96
N LYS A 254 4.06 -23.63 -21.63
CA LYS A 254 3.04 -22.73 -21.04
C LYS A 254 3.59 -21.86 -19.90
N LYS A 255 4.82 -21.37 -20.06
CA LYS A 255 5.38 -20.39 -19.12
C LYS A 255 4.78 -19.03 -19.37
N LYS A 256 4.60 -18.24 -18.33
CA LYS A 256 4.00 -16.89 -18.40
C LYS A 256 4.90 -15.87 -19.08
N TYR A 257 6.20 -16.02 -18.95
CA TYR A 257 7.18 -15.08 -19.46
C TYR A 257 8.51 -15.75 -19.80
N HIS A 258 9.33 -15.02 -20.58
CA HIS A 258 10.75 -15.30 -20.77
C HIS A 258 11.57 -14.04 -20.45
N LYS A 259 12.63 -14.18 -19.63
CA LYS A 259 13.60 -13.11 -19.36
C LYS A 259 14.69 -13.13 -20.45
N LEU A 260 14.89 -12.01 -21.12
CA LEU A 260 15.91 -11.83 -22.14
C LEU A 260 17.28 -11.58 -21.52
N LYS A 261 18.36 -11.72 -22.31
CA LYS A 261 19.74 -11.46 -21.88
C LYS A 261 20.00 -10.02 -21.46
N ASP A 262 19.24 -9.07 -21.99
CA ASP A 262 19.30 -7.66 -21.60
C ASP A 262 18.56 -7.35 -20.28
N GLY A 263 17.95 -8.37 -19.67
CA GLY A 263 17.19 -8.27 -18.42
C GLY A 263 15.74 -7.84 -18.56
N SER A 264 15.27 -7.54 -19.78
CA SER A 264 13.85 -7.29 -20.06
C SER A 264 13.05 -8.60 -20.10
N PHE A 265 11.72 -8.50 -20.09
CA PHE A 265 10.83 -9.65 -20.13
C PHE A 265 10.02 -9.67 -21.42
N VAL A 266 9.72 -10.87 -21.93
CA VAL A 266 8.73 -11.11 -22.96
C VAL A 266 7.53 -11.77 -22.31
N ASP A 267 6.35 -11.15 -22.48
CA ASP A 267 5.10 -11.74 -22.05
C ASP A 267 4.68 -12.83 -23.03
N LEU A 268 4.34 -14.01 -22.51
CA LEU A 268 3.93 -15.18 -23.29
C LEU A 268 2.44 -15.52 -23.15
N GLU A 269 1.72 -14.89 -22.19
CA GLU A 269 0.30 -15.19 -21.94
C GLU A 269 -0.63 -14.45 -22.91
N GLU A 270 -0.30 -13.23 -23.33
CA GLU A 270 -1.19 -12.34 -24.10
C GLU A 270 -0.79 -12.24 -25.60
N ASN A 271 -0.10 -13.21 -26.16
CA ASN A 271 0.37 -13.10 -27.54
C ASN A 271 -0.44 -13.98 -28.51
N PRO A 272 -1.53 -13.47 -29.12
CA PRO A 272 -2.27 -14.20 -30.15
C PRO A 272 -1.44 -14.45 -31.43
N ASP A 273 -0.26 -13.80 -31.57
CA ASP A 273 0.56 -13.91 -32.74
C ASP A 273 1.58 -15.08 -32.70
N ILE A 274 1.57 -15.86 -31.59
CA ILE A 274 2.45 -17.05 -31.45
C ILE A 274 1.71 -18.37 -31.77
N GLU A 275 0.42 -18.33 -32.13
CA GLU A 275 -0.35 -19.51 -32.56
C GLU A 275 -0.02 -19.97 -33.98
#